data_6fcd656bbd4bd1438ba43619ede92385
#
_entry.id   6fcd656bbd4bd1438ba43619ede92385
#
_cell.length_a   1.000
_cell.length_b   1.000
_cell.length_c   1.000
_cell.angle_alpha   90.00
_cell.angle_beta   90.00
_cell.angle_gamma   90.00
#
_symmetry.space_group_name_H-M   'P 1'
#
loop_
_entity.id
_entity.type
_entity.pdbx_description
1 polymer ?
#
loop_
_entity_poly.entity_id
_entity_poly.type
_entity_poly.pdbx_seq_one_letter_code
_entity_poly.pdbx_strand_id
1 'polypeptide(L)'
;VTSHAGFAGRTYVVTGSASGIGAATAALLRERGADVIGCDLDDAEVRADVSTPDGRRSLIDQVTGYGPIDAVLAIAGGGKTGLLETNYFGAVATLQGLRPLLAQSPAPRAVAVSSTSSLAPADDRVVQACLDGDEAAAVAALEADPSLGGVTGGYGIAKRALNRWVRRVAPTAEWAGSGIALNVVAPGVVDTPAASWIFADEDIRNAVESAAPQPFGGFPGRPEWVAELICWLSSADNRFVTGQIIFADGGSEAAAVGDLHWR
;
A
#
# COMPACT_ATOMS: atom_id res chain seq x y z
N VAL A 1 -28.12 5.32 -4.37
CA VAL A 1 -27.80 4.30 -5.40
C VAL A 1 -26.35 4.53 -5.78
N THR A 2 -25.44 3.79 -5.18
CA THR A 2 -24.03 3.78 -5.56
C THR A 2 -23.93 3.14 -6.95
N SER A 3 -23.52 3.93 -7.95
CA SER A 3 -23.28 3.41 -9.30
C SER A 3 -22.07 2.48 -9.25
N HIS A 4 -22.25 1.18 -9.50
CA HIS A 4 -21.17 0.21 -9.64
C HIS A 4 -20.50 0.27 -11.03
N ALA A 5 -20.90 1.24 -11.88
CA ALA A 5 -20.43 1.37 -13.25
C ALA A 5 -18.91 1.56 -13.39
N GLY A 6 -18.26 2.09 -12.36
CA GLY A 6 -16.80 2.28 -12.34
C GLY A 6 -15.98 1.02 -12.09
N PHE A 7 -16.60 -0.13 -11.79
CA PHE A 7 -15.96 -1.38 -11.40
C PHE A 7 -16.30 -2.56 -12.30
N ALA A 8 -17.56 -2.64 -12.76
CA ALA A 8 -18.10 -3.78 -13.50
C ALA A 8 -17.27 -4.10 -14.75
N GLY A 9 -16.87 -5.36 -14.89
CA GLY A 9 -16.09 -5.84 -16.04
C GLY A 9 -14.64 -5.36 -16.07
N ARG A 10 -14.11 -4.80 -14.98
CA ARG A 10 -12.71 -4.38 -14.85
C ARG A 10 -11.93 -5.43 -14.07
N THR A 11 -10.70 -5.65 -14.45
CA THR A 11 -9.78 -6.62 -13.82
C THR A 11 -8.81 -5.93 -12.88
N TYR A 12 -8.81 -6.35 -11.62
CA TYR A 12 -7.99 -5.80 -10.53
C TYR A 12 -6.99 -6.82 -10.04
N VAL A 13 -5.72 -6.43 -9.94
CA VAL A 13 -4.69 -7.21 -9.24
C VAL A 13 -4.57 -6.67 -7.82
N VAL A 14 -4.72 -7.55 -6.82
CA VAL A 14 -4.70 -7.18 -5.40
C VAL A 14 -3.66 -8.01 -4.68
N THR A 15 -2.54 -7.41 -4.25
CA THR A 15 -1.57 -8.10 -3.39
C THR A 15 -1.98 -8.03 -1.92
N GLY A 16 -1.67 -9.06 -1.13
CA GLY A 16 -2.14 -9.16 0.25
C GLY A 16 -3.62 -9.52 0.35
N SER A 17 -4.16 -10.23 -0.65
CA SER A 17 -5.59 -10.46 -0.84
C SER A 17 -6.22 -11.45 0.13
N ALA A 18 -5.43 -12.23 0.86
CA ALA A 18 -5.94 -13.28 1.76
C ALA A 18 -6.34 -12.75 3.15
N SER A 19 -5.93 -11.54 3.54
CA SER A 19 -6.24 -11.02 4.88
C SER A 19 -6.36 -9.51 4.95
N GLY A 20 -6.90 -9.00 6.08
CA GLY A 20 -6.94 -7.59 6.44
C GLY A 20 -7.51 -6.66 5.35
N ILE A 21 -6.82 -5.56 5.09
CA ILE A 21 -7.24 -4.55 4.11
C ILE A 21 -7.33 -5.13 2.70
N GLY A 22 -6.39 -6.03 2.32
CA GLY A 22 -6.40 -6.65 0.99
C GLY A 22 -7.62 -7.54 0.77
N ALA A 23 -7.95 -8.39 1.75
CA ALA A 23 -9.14 -9.23 1.69
C ALA A 23 -10.44 -8.41 1.64
N ALA A 24 -10.55 -7.37 2.48
CA ALA A 24 -11.70 -6.47 2.47
C ALA A 24 -11.83 -5.75 1.12
N THR A 25 -10.70 -5.29 0.54
CA THR A 25 -10.69 -4.65 -0.78
C THR A 25 -11.13 -5.62 -1.88
N ALA A 26 -10.57 -6.84 -1.89
CA ALA A 26 -10.91 -7.86 -2.88
C ALA A 26 -12.39 -8.25 -2.81
N ALA A 27 -12.93 -8.42 -1.59
CA ALA A 27 -14.36 -8.71 -1.38
C ALA A 27 -15.25 -7.59 -1.92
N LEU A 28 -14.94 -6.34 -1.58
CA LEU A 28 -15.70 -5.17 -2.01
C LEU A 28 -15.66 -4.96 -3.52
N LEU A 29 -14.52 -5.22 -4.17
CA LEU A 29 -14.39 -5.15 -5.62
C LEU A 29 -15.25 -6.21 -6.30
N ARG A 30 -15.22 -7.47 -5.82
CA ARG A 30 -16.06 -8.56 -6.34
C ARG A 30 -17.55 -8.24 -6.16
N GLU A 31 -17.97 -7.71 -5.01
CA GLU A 31 -19.35 -7.27 -4.75
C GLU A 31 -19.80 -6.19 -5.76
N ARG A 32 -18.88 -5.33 -6.20
CA ARG A 32 -19.13 -4.27 -7.19
C ARG A 32 -19.03 -4.75 -8.65
N GLY A 33 -18.85 -6.04 -8.87
CA GLY A 33 -18.85 -6.67 -10.20
C GLY A 33 -17.51 -6.57 -10.94
N ALA A 34 -16.40 -6.38 -10.21
CA ALA A 34 -15.07 -6.46 -10.76
C ALA A 34 -14.54 -7.90 -10.75
N ASP A 35 -13.67 -8.23 -11.71
CA ASP A 35 -12.84 -9.42 -11.67
C ASP A 35 -11.58 -9.13 -10.83
N VAL A 36 -11.25 -10.03 -9.89
CA VAL A 36 -10.11 -9.84 -8.98
C VAL A 36 -9.13 -10.99 -9.10
N ILE A 37 -7.90 -10.68 -9.43
CA ILE A 37 -6.74 -11.56 -9.35
C ILE A 37 -6.07 -11.29 -8.01
N GLY A 38 -6.36 -12.12 -7.02
CA GLY A 38 -5.73 -12.02 -5.70
C GLY A 38 -4.32 -12.60 -5.73
N CYS A 39 -3.39 -11.92 -5.08
CA CYS A 39 -2.00 -12.35 -4.94
C CYS A 39 -1.61 -12.36 -3.46
N ASP A 40 -1.18 -13.52 -2.95
CA ASP A 40 -0.72 -13.67 -1.57
C ASP A 40 0.28 -14.83 -1.46
N LEU A 41 0.75 -15.10 -0.24
CA LEU A 41 1.57 -16.26 0.06
C LEU A 41 0.79 -17.56 -0.08
N ASP A 42 -0.46 -17.55 0.41
CA ASP A 42 -1.41 -18.65 0.38
C ASP A 42 -2.82 -18.13 0.06
N ASP A 43 -3.75 -19.04 -0.21
CA ASP A 43 -5.19 -18.77 -0.44
C ASP A 43 -5.47 -17.65 -1.46
N ALA A 44 -4.74 -17.66 -2.57
CA ALA A 44 -4.86 -16.67 -3.64
C ALA A 44 -4.74 -17.32 -5.03
N GLU A 45 -5.28 -16.65 -6.06
CA GLU A 45 -5.18 -17.06 -7.45
C GLU A 45 -3.71 -17.08 -7.92
N VAL A 46 -2.90 -16.12 -7.43
CA VAL A 46 -1.46 -16.04 -7.67
C VAL A 46 -0.73 -16.17 -6.34
N ARG A 47 0.08 -17.23 -6.22
CA ARG A 47 0.90 -17.45 -5.03
C ARG A 47 2.31 -16.93 -5.27
N ALA A 48 2.70 -15.91 -4.51
CA ALA A 48 4.02 -15.30 -4.64
C ALA A 48 4.44 -14.57 -3.36
N ASP A 49 5.70 -14.73 -2.97
CA ASP A 49 6.32 -13.98 -1.89
C ASP A 49 6.99 -12.72 -2.44
N VAL A 50 6.30 -11.59 -2.34
CA VAL A 50 6.81 -10.29 -2.83
C VAL A 50 8.02 -9.76 -2.04
N SER A 51 8.37 -10.38 -0.90
CA SER A 51 9.59 -10.04 -0.18
C SER A 51 10.84 -10.50 -0.91
N THR A 52 10.72 -11.49 -1.81
CA THR A 52 11.85 -12.06 -2.53
C THR A 52 11.90 -11.62 -3.99
N PRO A 53 13.10 -11.47 -4.59
CA PRO A 53 13.22 -11.15 -6.03
C PRO A 53 12.55 -12.20 -6.93
N ASP A 54 12.64 -13.47 -6.58
CA ASP A 54 12.03 -14.57 -7.34
C ASP A 54 10.50 -14.53 -7.25
N GLY A 55 9.96 -14.29 -6.07
CA GLY A 55 8.51 -14.15 -5.87
C GLY A 55 7.93 -12.95 -6.61
N ARG A 56 8.65 -11.81 -6.66
CA ARG A 56 8.26 -10.63 -7.45
C ARG A 56 8.19 -10.95 -8.94
N ARG A 57 9.20 -11.67 -9.49
CA ARG A 57 9.18 -12.12 -10.89
C ARG A 57 8.03 -13.08 -11.14
N SER A 58 7.87 -14.07 -10.26
CA SER A 58 6.79 -15.05 -10.35
C SER A 58 5.40 -14.40 -10.36
N LEU A 59 5.18 -13.38 -9.50
CA LEU A 59 3.93 -12.62 -9.51
C LEU A 59 3.66 -11.98 -10.87
N ILE A 60 4.65 -11.26 -11.40
CA ILE A 60 4.52 -10.54 -12.68
C ILE A 60 4.23 -11.51 -13.82
N ASP A 61 4.97 -12.63 -13.89
CA ASP A 61 4.82 -13.65 -14.94
C ASP A 61 3.42 -14.31 -14.86
N GLN A 62 2.97 -14.69 -13.67
CA GLN A 62 1.66 -15.30 -13.48
C GLN A 62 0.53 -14.32 -13.83
N VAL A 63 0.59 -13.07 -13.34
CA VAL A 63 -0.44 -12.06 -13.65
C VAL A 63 -0.50 -11.78 -15.15
N THR A 64 0.66 -11.72 -15.83
CA THR A 64 0.70 -11.52 -17.28
C THR A 64 -0.05 -12.60 -18.04
N GLY A 65 -0.10 -13.83 -17.52
CA GLY A 65 -0.86 -14.94 -18.07
C GLY A 65 -2.39 -14.78 -18.05
N TYR A 66 -2.92 -13.91 -17.18
CA TYR A 66 -4.37 -13.62 -17.12
C TYR A 66 -4.84 -12.66 -18.22
N GLY A 67 -3.96 -11.90 -18.83
CA GLY A 67 -4.29 -10.94 -19.89
C GLY A 67 -4.43 -9.49 -19.38
N PRO A 68 -5.25 -8.66 -20.03
CA PRO A 68 -5.38 -7.23 -19.69
C PRO A 68 -5.84 -7.00 -18.25
N ILE A 69 -5.28 -5.98 -17.61
CA ILE A 69 -5.66 -5.55 -16.24
C ILE A 69 -6.00 -4.07 -16.24
N ASP A 70 -6.92 -3.66 -15.38
CA ASP A 70 -7.39 -2.28 -15.27
C ASP A 70 -6.87 -1.55 -14.03
N ALA A 71 -6.53 -2.30 -12.99
CA ALA A 71 -5.97 -1.71 -11.78
C ALA A 71 -4.96 -2.64 -11.09
N VAL A 72 -3.95 -2.03 -10.45
CA VAL A 72 -2.97 -2.71 -9.59
C VAL A 72 -3.01 -2.11 -8.20
N LEU A 73 -3.31 -2.95 -7.20
CA LEU A 73 -3.42 -2.58 -5.80
C LEU A 73 -2.31 -3.25 -5.01
N ALA A 74 -1.23 -2.51 -4.75
CA ALA A 74 -0.09 -2.98 -3.96
C ALA A 74 -0.40 -2.80 -2.46
N ILE A 75 -1.10 -3.78 -1.88
CA ILE A 75 -1.58 -3.77 -0.48
C ILE A 75 -0.72 -4.64 0.42
N ALA A 76 -0.11 -5.71 -0.11
CA ALA A 76 0.74 -6.61 0.67
C ALA A 76 1.72 -5.84 1.54
N GLY A 77 1.74 -6.14 2.84
CA GLY A 77 2.58 -5.42 3.78
C GLY A 77 2.35 -5.85 5.22
N GLY A 78 3.06 -5.21 6.13
CA GLY A 78 3.13 -5.62 7.53
C GLY A 78 4.30 -6.56 7.78
N GLY A 79 4.14 -7.51 8.71
CA GLY A 79 5.18 -8.47 9.06
C GLY A 79 6.11 -7.98 10.16
N LYS A 80 6.94 -8.92 10.64
CA LYS A 80 7.98 -8.67 11.66
C LYS A 80 9.40 -8.76 11.07
N THR A 81 9.51 -9.36 9.90
CA THR A 81 10.77 -9.56 9.16
C THR A 81 10.55 -9.14 7.72
N GLY A 82 11.63 -8.87 6.98
CA GLY A 82 11.54 -8.48 5.58
C GLY A 82 10.76 -7.16 5.39
N LEU A 83 10.92 -6.21 6.32
CA LEU A 83 10.10 -5.00 6.37
C LEU A 83 10.31 -4.09 5.16
N LEU A 84 11.55 -3.91 4.72
CA LEU A 84 11.87 -3.12 3.53
C LEU A 84 11.49 -3.90 2.27
N GLU A 85 11.86 -5.19 2.23
CA GLU A 85 11.66 -6.08 1.10
C GLU A 85 10.18 -6.20 0.71
N THR A 86 9.30 -6.43 1.68
CA THR A 86 7.85 -6.54 1.43
C THR A 86 7.21 -5.18 1.17
N ASN A 87 7.44 -4.22 2.12
CA ASN A 87 6.63 -3.00 2.19
C ASN A 87 7.09 -1.90 1.23
N TYR A 88 8.32 -1.97 0.73
CA TYR A 88 8.82 -1.05 -0.29
C TYR A 88 9.15 -1.79 -1.60
N PHE A 89 10.14 -2.69 -1.59
CA PHE A 89 10.61 -3.33 -2.81
C PHE A 89 9.55 -4.21 -3.46
N GLY A 90 8.77 -4.96 -2.68
CA GLY A 90 7.64 -5.74 -3.14
C GLY A 90 6.54 -4.89 -3.78
N ALA A 91 6.17 -3.78 -3.11
CA ALA A 91 5.16 -2.87 -3.63
C ALA A 91 5.61 -2.17 -4.92
N VAL A 92 6.84 -1.64 -4.95
CA VAL A 92 7.41 -0.97 -6.13
C VAL A 92 7.57 -1.93 -7.29
N ALA A 93 8.11 -3.13 -7.05
CA ALA A 93 8.27 -4.14 -8.10
C ALA A 93 6.93 -4.57 -8.70
N THR A 94 5.90 -4.76 -7.87
CA THR A 94 4.54 -5.07 -8.34
C THR A 94 4.01 -3.96 -9.27
N LEU A 95 4.08 -2.71 -8.81
CA LEU A 95 3.58 -1.56 -9.56
C LEU A 95 4.35 -1.34 -10.87
N GLN A 96 5.68 -1.37 -10.83
CA GLN A 96 6.53 -1.17 -12.01
C GLN A 96 6.42 -2.33 -12.99
N GLY A 97 6.44 -3.57 -12.48
CA GLY A 97 6.41 -4.76 -13.32
C GLY A 97 5.09 -4.94 -14.06
N LEU A 98 3.97 -4.59 -13.44
CA LEU A 98 2.64 -4.68 -14.06
C LEU A 98 2.24 -3.40 -14.82
N ARG A 99 2.99 -2.31 -14.71
CA ARG A 99 2.71 -1.05 -15.41
C ARG A 99 2.53 -1.20 -16.93
N PRO A 100 3.36 -1.97 -17.67
CA PRO A 100 3.18 -2.13 -19.12
C PRO A 100 1.85 -2.80 -19.49
N LEU A 101 1.38 -3.72 -18.66
CA LEU A 101 0.10 -4.39 -18.84
C LEU A 101 -1.06 -3.44 -18.50
N LEU A 102 -0.92 -2.72 -17.39
CA LEU A 102 -1.88 -1.73 -16.91
C LEU A 102 -2.07 -0.58 -17.90
N ALA A 103 -1.01 -0.12 -18.58
CA ALA A 103 -1.06 0.95 -19.58
C ALA A 103 -1.93 0.62 -20.80
N GLN A 104 -2.35 -0.63 -20.98
CA GLN A 104 -3.24 -1.05 -22.06
C GLN A 104 -4.72 -0.83 -21.72
N SER A 105 -5.05 -0.55 -20.47
CA SER A 105 -6.42 -0.25 -20.03
C SER A 105 -6.90 1.12 -20.54
N PRO A 106 -8.18 1.27 -20.86
CA PRO A 106 -8.76 2.58 -21.22
C PRO A 106 -8.86 3.54 -20.01
N ALA A 107 -8.78 3.01 -18.78
CA ALA A 107 -8.82 3.81 -17.54
C ALA A 107 -7.91 3.18 -16.48
N PRO A 108 -6.58 3.18 -16.68
CA PRO A 108 -5.66 2.47 -15.80
C PRO A 108 -5.51 3.15 -14.44
N ARG A 109 -5.51 2.38 -13.35
CA ARG A 109 -5.39 2.88 -11.97
C ARG A 109 -4.39 2.06 -11.18
N ALA A 110 -3.64 2.73 -10.30
CA ALA A 110 -2.72 2.09 -9.38
C ALA A 110 -2.85 2.70 -7.98
N VAL A 111 -2.88 1.86 -6.96
CA VAL A 111 -2.91 2.30 -5.56
C VAL A 111 -1.89 1.51 -4.77
N ALA A 112 -1.06 2.21 -4.00
CA ALA A 112 -0.20 1.61 -2.99
C ALA A 112 -0.75 1.84 -1.59
N VAL A 113 -0.53 0.92 -0.66
CA VAL A 113 -0.89 1.10 0.74
C VAL A 113 0.37 1.43 1.56
N SER A 114 0.36 2.63 2.13
CA SER A 114 1.35 3.13 3.06
C SER A 114 0.88 2.95 4.52
N SER A 115 1.17 3.91 5.39
CA SER A 115 0.75 3.96 6.79
C SER A 115 1.01 5.35 7.38
N THR A 116 0.30 5.73 8.44
CA THR A 116 0.69 6.85 9.32
C THR A 116 2.08 6.70 9.91
N SER A 117 2.61 5.47 10.04
CA SER A 117 4.01 5.21 10.44
C SER A 117 5.04 5.86 9.51
N SER A 118 4.67 6.24 8.29
CA SER A 118 5.53 7.01 7.37
C SER A 118 5.87 8.42 7.87
N LEU A 119 5.14 8.93 8.87
CA LEU A 119 5.38 10.21 9.53
C LEU A 119 6.46 10.12 10.60
N ALA A 120 6.71 8.92 11.14
CA ALA A 120 7.73 8.71 12.16
C ALA A 120 9.13 9.12 11.64
N PRO A 121 10.03 9.61 12.51
CA PRO A 121 11.40 9.87 12.12
C PRO A 121 12.03 8.64 11.44
N ALA A 122 12.75 8.87 10.36
CA ALA A 122 13.39 7.83 9.56
C ALA A 122 14.78 8.28 9.15
N ASP A 123 15.72 7.36 9.07
CA ASP A 123 17.06 7.66 8.55
C ASP A 123 17.02 7.88 7.03
N ASP A 124 17.43 9.06 6.60
CA ASP A 124 17.38 9.45 5.18
C ASP A 124 18.32 8.61 4.30
N ARG A 125 19.38 8.01 4.84
CA ARG A 125 20.31 7.14 4.08
C ARG A 125 19.60 5.86 3.65
N VAL A 126 18.85 5.24 4.57
CA VAL A 126 18.08 4.02 4.26
C VAL A 126 16.93 4.35 3.30
N VAL A 127 16.23 5.47 3.53
CA VAL A 127 15.19 5.94 2.60
C VAL A 127 15.77 6.19 1.21
N GLN A 128 16.96 6.79 1.11
CA GLN A 128 17.59 7.07 -0.18
C GLN A 128 18.03 5.78 -0.89
N ALA A 129 18.62 4.81 -0.16
CA ALA A 129 18.97 3.50 -0.73
C ALA A 129 17.72 2.79 -1.30
N CYS A 130 16.58 2.84 -0.59
CA CYS A 130 15.31 2.37 -1.13
C CYS A 130 14.97 3.07 -2.45
N LEU A 131 15.02 4.40 -2.50
CA LEU A 131 14.66 5.19 -3.67
C LEU A 131 15.60 4.99 -4.87
N ASP A 132 16.86 4.64 -4.60
CA ASP A 132 17.88 4.31 -5.61
C ASP A 132 17.71 2.86 -6.12
N GLY A 133 16.83 2.07 -5.48
CA GLY A 133 16.59 0.66 -5.81
C GLY A 133 17.67 -0.28 -5.30
N ASP A 134 18.53 0.18 -4.40
CA ASP A 134 19.59 -0.63 -3.79
C ASP A 134 19.08 -1.36 -2.53
N GLU A 135 18.36 -2.47 -2.77
CA GLU A 135 17.77 -3.30 -1.74
C GLU A 135 18.83 -3.83 -0.76
N ALA A 136 19.97 -4.28 -1.31
CA ALA A 136 21.03 -4.85 -0.50
C ALA A 136 21.65 -3.81 0.46
N ALA A 137 21.91 -2.59 -0.03
CA ALA A 137 22.41 -1.51 0.80
C ALA A 137 21.39 -1.07 1.86
N ALA A 138 20.10 -0.96 1.50
CA ALA A 138 19.06 -0.57 2.42
C ALA A 138 18.90 -1.58 3.59
N VAL A 139 18.86 -2.87 3.27
CA VAL A 139 18.73 -3.95 4.25
C VAL A 139 19.99 -4.03 5.12
N ALA A 140 21.19 -4.03 4.51
CA ALA A 140 22.45 -4.10 5.26
C ALA A 140 22.63 -2.92 6.21
N ALA A 141 22.21 -1.70 5.84
CA ALA A 141 22.29 -0.54 6.72
C ALA A 141 21.40 -0.71 7.97
N LEU A 142 20.18 -1.23 7.79
CA LEU A 142 19.24 -1.45 8.89
C LEU A 142 19.67 -2.62 9.79
N GLU A 143 20.27 -3.67 9.22
CA GLU A 143 20.83 -4.80 9.97
C GLU A 143 22.06 -4.39 10.81
N ALA A 144 22.93 -3.55 10.23
CA ALA A 144 24.11 -3.05 10.91
C ALA A 144 23.77 -2.11 12.08
N ASP A 145 22.70 -1.33 11.94
CA ASP A 145 22.21 -0.43 12.98
C ASP A 145 20.68 -0.44 13.02
N PRO A 146 20.07 -1.35 13.79
CA PRO A 146 18.62 -1.44 13.92
C PRO A 146 17.96 -0.17 14.48
N SER A 147 18.74 0.71 15.17
CA SER A 147 18.21 1.98 15.69
C SER A 147 17.76 2.94 14.58
N LEU A 148 18.28 2.79 13.35
CA LEU A 148 17.85 3.54 12.16
C LEU A 148 16.38 3.31 11.82
N GLY A 149 15.83 2.15 12.23
CA GLY A 149 14.41 1.83 12.06
C GLY A 149 13.47 2.60 12.99
N GLY A 150 14.02 3.27 14.01
CA GLY A 150 13.24 3.97 15.03
C GLY A 150 12.24 3.04 15.73
N VAL A 151 11.15 3.61 16.23
CA VAL A 151 10.09 2.85 16.93
C VAL A 151 9.32 1.90 16.03
N THR A 152 9.42 2.04 14.72
CA THR A 152 8.68 1.25 13.73
C THR A 152 9.52 0.14 13.08
N GLY A 153 10.79 -0.02 13.49
CA GLY A 153 11.64 -1.13 13.08
C GLY A 153 11.88 -1.24 11.56
N GLY A 154 11.96 -0.13 10.84
CA GLY A 154 12.13 -0.12 9.38
C GLY A 154 10.81 -0.07 8.59
N TYR A 155 9.68 -0.43 9.21
CA TYR A 155 8.37 -0.32 8.57
C TYR A 155 8.03 1.12 8.15
N GLY A 156 8.24 2.09 9.06
CA GLY A 156 8.05 3.52 8.78
C GLY A 156 8.96 4.02 7.66
N ILE A 157 10.22 3.55 7.62
CA ILE A 157 11.17 3.85 6.55
C ILE A 157 10.62 3.38 5.20
N ALA A 158 10.19 2.10 5.11
CA ALA A 158 9.62 1.53 3.90
C ALA A 158 8.42 2.33 3.40
N LYS A 159 7.50 2.69 4.31
CA LYS A 159 6.29 3.45 3.97
C LYS A 159 6.61 4.91 3.60
N ARG A 160 7.60 5.54 4.23
CA ARG A 160 8.09 6.86 3.83
C ARG A 160 8.75 6.82 2.45
N ALA A 161 9.60 5.84 2.19
CA ALA A 161 10.22 5.65 0.88
C ALA A 161 9.16 5.44 -0.21
N LEU A 162 8.13 4.62 0.05
CA LEU A 162 7.02 4.38 -0.86
C LEU A 162 6.25 5.66 -1.18
N ASN A 163 5.94 6.49 -0.17
CA ASN A 163 5.31 7.79 -0.36
C ASN A 163 6.15 8.69 -1.27
N ARG A 164 7.47 8.79 -0.99
CA ARG A 164 8.40 9.61 -1.79
C ARG A 164 8.53 9.07 -3.21
N TRP A 165 8.59 7.76 -3.38
CA TRP A 165 8.65 7.13 -4.70
C TRP A 165 7.41 7.47 -5.52
N VAL A 166 6.20 7.26 -4.99
CA VAL A 166 4.94 7.60 -5.70
C VAL A 166 4.90 9.08 -6.09
N ARG A 167 5.27 9.98 -5.18
CA ARG A 167 5.33 11.43 -5.45
C ARG A 167 6.28 11.78 -6.60
N ARG A 168 7.38 11.03 -6.77
CA ARG A 168 8.34 11.24 -7.84
C ARG A 168 7.85 10.71 -9.19
N VAL A 169 7.27 9.50 -9.19
CA VAL A 169 6.95 8.80 -10.43
C VAL A 169 5.56 9.10 -10.97
N ALA A 170 4.56 9.33 -10.12
CA ALA A 170 3.18 9.53 -10.54
C ALA A 170 2.99 10.64 -11.60
N PRO A 171 3.68 11.80 -11.55
CA PRO A 171 3.51 12.85 -12.56
C PRO A 171 4.34 12.64 -13.85
N THR A 172 5.10 11.56 -13.95
CA THR A 172 5.97 11.32 -15.12
C THR A 172 5.19 10.87 -16.37
N ALA A 173 5.85 10.94 -17.52
CA ALA A 173 5.30 10.46 -18.78
C ALA A 173 4.95 8.96 -18.77
N GLU A 174 5.68 8.17 -17.98
CA GLU A 174 5.48 6.72 -17.83
C GLU A 174 4.23 6.36 -17.04
N TRP A 175 3.75 7.24 -16.16
CA TRP A 175 2.56 7.06 -15.34
C TRP A 175 1.43 7.98 -15.82
N ALA A 176 1.38 9.22 -15.35
CA ALA A 176 0.30 10.14 -15.75
C ALA A 176 0.26 10.39 -17.25
N GLY A 177 1.42 10.49 -17.92
CA GLY A 177 1.50 10.62 -19.36
C GLY A 177 0.96 9.42 -20.15
N SER A 178 0.94 8.24 -19.52
CA SER A 178 0.32 7.01 -20.04
C SER A 178 -1.11 6.79 -19.55
N GLY A 179 -1.73 7.81 -18.95
CA GLY A 179 -3.11 7.77 -18.44
C GLY A 179 -3.27 7.04 -17.10
N ILE A 180 -2.18 6.57 -16.48
CA ILE A 180 -2.22 5.84 -15.20
C ILE A 180 -2.28 6.82 -14.04
N ALA A 181 -3.40 6.83 -13.29
CA ALA A 181 -3.44 7.52 -12.00
C ALA A 181 -2.88 6.61 -10.90
N LEU A 182 -1.78 7.05 -10.27
CA LEU A 182 -1.11 6.35 -9.18
C LEU A 182 -1.23 7.15 -7.89
N ASN A 183 -1.80 6.55 -6.85
CA ASN A 183 -2.00 7.18 -5.54
C ASN A 183 -1.58 6.25 -4.39
N VAL A 184 -1.52 6.84 -3.20
CA VAL A 184 -1.25 6.12 -1.94
C VAL A 184 -2.41 6.33 -0.98
N VAL A 185 -2.86 5.25 -0.34
CA VAL A 185 -3.66 5.31 0.88
C VAL A 185 -2.75 5.01 2.06
N ALA A 186 -2.79 5.85 3.08
CA ALA A 186 -2.01 5.72 4.30
C ALA A 186 -2.95 5.49 5.49
N PRO A 187 -3.24 4.23 5.86
CA PRO A 187 -4.09 3.93 6.99
C PRO A 187 -3.47 4.33 8.33
N GLY A 188 -4.33 4.60 9.31
CA GLY A 188 -3.99 4.56 10.73
C GLY A 188 -3.86 3.13 11.23
N VAL A 189 -4.10 2.93 12.53
CA VAL A 189 -4.16 1.58 13.13
C VAL A 189 -5.49 0.93 12.74
N VAL A 190 -5.40 -0.21 12.05
CA VAL A 190 -6.55 -0.96 11.52
C VAL A 190 -6.55 -2.36 12.10
N ASP A 191 -7.71 -2.88 12.47
CA ASP A 191 -7.89 -4.24 12.99
C ASP A 191 -7.63 -5.27 11.87
N THR A 192 -6.42 -5.80 11.88
CA THR A 192 -5.93 -6.76 10.88
C THR A 192 -5.02 -7.79 11.54
N PRO A 193 -4.84 -8.97 10.94
CA PRO A 193 -3.86 -9.95 11.43
C PRO A 193 -2.45 -9.37 11.57
N ALA A 194 -2.03 -8.48 10.67
CA ALA A 194 -0.72 -7.81 10.73
C ALA A 194 -0.56 -6.88 11.95
N ALA A 195 -1.66 -6.34 12.48
CA ALA A 195 -1.70 -5.47 13.65
C ALA A 195 -2.06 -6.20 14.96
N SER A 196 -2.31 -7.51 14.92
CA SER A 196 -2.80 -8.30 16.08
C SER A 196 -1.90 -8.19 17.32
N TRP A 197 -0.60 -7.99 17.15
CA TRP A 197 0.36 -7.81 18.24
C TRP A 197 0.07 -6.55 19.08
N ILE A 198 -0.58 -5.53 18.49
CA ILE A 198 -0.99 -4.30 19.21
C ILE A 198 -2.10 -4.62 20.21
N PHE A 199 -2.98 -5.57 19.88
CA PHE A 199 -4.16 -5.90 20.68
C PHE A 199 -3.93 -7.09 21.61
N ALA A 200 -2.76 -7.74 21.52
CA ALA A 200 -2.39 -8.85 22.39
C ALA A 200 -1.99 -8.39 23.82
N ASP A 201 -1.71 -7.11 23.99
CA ASP A 201 -1.25 -6.51 25.25
C ASP A 201 -1.93 -5.15 25.44
N GLU A 202 -2.55 -4.93 26.61
CA GLU A 202 -3.33 -3.73 26.89
C GLU A 202 -2.44 -2.49 27.04
N ASP A 203 -1.24 -2.62 27.58
CA ASP A 203 -0.28 -1.51 27.73
C ASP A 203 0.22 -1.07 26.34
N ILE A 204 0.54 -2.02 25.46
CA ILE A 204 0.92 -1.73 24.08
C ILE A 204 -0.24 -1.04 23.34
N ARG A 205 -1.45 -1.57 23.48
CA ARG A 205 -2.65 -0.99 22.87
C ARG A 205 -2.83 0.47 23.30
N ASN A 206 -2.80 0.73 24.61
CA ASN A 206 -2.99 2.07 25.15
C ASN A 206 -1.87 3.04 24.72
N ALA A 207 -0.64 2.57 24.67
CA ALA A 207 0.50 3.36 24.19
C ALA A 207 0.35 3.72 22.70
N VAL A 208 -0.06 2.78 21.87
CA VAL A 208 -0.29 3.00 20.42
C VAL A 208 -1.48 3.91 20.19
N GLU A 209 -2.60 3.73 20.92
CA GLU A 209 -3.78 4.59 20.82
C GLU A 209 -3.46 6.02 21.25
N SER A 210 -2.64 6.20 22.29
CA SER A 210 -2.18 7.52 22.71
C SER A 210 -1.26 8.19 21.68
N ALA A 211 -0.38 7.42 21.04
CA ALA A 211 0.58 7.95 20.06
C ALA A 211 -0.06 8.22 18.69
N ALA A 212 -1.12 7.51 18.34
CA ALA A 212 -1.83 7.60 17.07
C ALA A 212 -3.35 7.63 17.29
N PRO A 213 -3.88 8.70 17.90
CA PRO A 213 -5.30 8.81 18.20
C PRO A 213 -6.14 8.83 16.93
N GLN A 214 -7.30 8.17 16.96
CA GLN A 214 -8.24 8.13 15.84
C GLN A 214 -9.59 8.71 16.28
N PRO A 215 -9.73 10.04 16.39
CA PRO A 215 -10.92 10.67 16.96
C PRO A 215 -12.19 10.46 16.13
N PHE A 216 -12.05 10.18 14.82
CA PHE A 216 -13.17 9.86 13.96
C PHE A 216 -13.22 8.36 13.68
N GLY A 217 -14.33 7.73 14.03
CA GLY A 217 -14.56 6.30 13.82
C GLY A 217 -14.07 5.40 14.96
N GLY A 218 -13.17 5.88 15.83
CA GLY A 218 -12.62 5.14 16.97
C GLY A 218 -11.38 4.29 16.63
N PHE A 219 -10.80 3.70 17.67
CA PHE A 219 -9.59 2.89 17.61
C PHE A 219 -9.89 1.42 17.96
N PRO A 220 -9.47 0.44 17.18
CA PRO A 220 -8.86 0.57 15.85
C PRO A 220 -9.90 0.85 14.75
N GLY A 221 -9.43 1.35 13.61
CA GLY A 221 -10.24 1.43 12.39
C GLY A 221 -10.56 0.05 11.81
N ARG A 222 -11.53 -0.03 10.90
CA ARG A 222 -11.92 -1.27 10.23
C ARG A 222 -11.29 -1.38 8.85
N PRO A 223 -10.90 -2.59 8.39
CA PRO A 223 -10.35 -2.81 7.04
C PRO A 223 -11.27 -2.29 5.93
N GLU A 224 -12.60 -2.44 6.09
CA GLU A 224 -13.60 -2.03 5.11
C GLU A 224 -13.59 -0.52 4.86
N TRP A 225 -13.33 0.29 5.90
CA TRP A 225 -13.28 1.75 5.75
C TRP A 225 -12.11 2.20 4.87
N VAL A 226 -10.97 1.51 4.97
CA VAL A 226 -9.80 1.75 4.12
C VAL A 226 -10.05 1.22 2.71
N ALA A 227 -10.69 0.04 2.60
CA ALA A 227 -11.03 -0.59 1.33
C ALA A 227 -11.93 0.31 0.47
N GLU A 228 -12.90 1.02 1.07
CA GLU A 228 -13.78 1.96 0.36
C GLU A 228 -12.98 3.04 -0.39
N LEU A 229 -11.98 3.63 0.27
CA LEU A 229 -11.13 4.65 -0.34
C LEU A 229 -10.23 4.05 -1.43
N ILE A 230 -9.66 2.87 -1.19
CA ILE A 230 -8.84 2.16 -2.18
C ILE A 230 -9.68 1.87 -3.42
N CYS A 231 -10.89 1.35 -3.25
CA CYS A 231 -11.81 1.08 -4.34
C CYS A 231 -12.13 2.35 -5.14
N TRP A 232 -12.46 3.46 -4.47
CA TRP A 232 -12.75 4.71 -5.18
C TRP A 232 -11.55 5.20 -5.99
N LEU A 233 -10.35 5.23 -5.40
CA LEU A 233 -9.13 5.68 -6.07
C LEU A 233 -8.76 4.80 -7.28
N SER A 234 -9.11 3.53 -7.24
CA SER A 234 -8.82 2.55 -8.30
C SER A 234 -9.98 2.37 -9.31
N SER A 235 -11.11 3.03 -9.11
CA SER A 235 -12.23 3.00 -10.03
C SER A 235 -12.01 3.89 -11.26
N ALA A 236 -12.79 3.68 -12.32
CA ALA A 236 -12.82 4.56 -13.49
C ALA A 236 -13.35 5.98 -13.14
N ASP A 237 -14.02 6.13 -11.99
CA ASP A 237 -14.57 7.41 -11.54
C ASP A 237 -13.49 8.38 -11.01
N ASN A 238 -12.34 7.86 -10.62
CA ASN A 238 -11.16 8.70 -10.33
C ASN A 238 -10.60 9.25 -11.64
N ARG A 239 -10.98 10.45 -12.03
CA ARG A 239 -10.58 11.09 -13.30
C ARG A 239 -9.50 12.14 -13.14
N PHE A 240 -9.17 12.55 -11.88
CA PHE A 240 -8.30 13.72 -11.69
C PHE A 240 -7.38 13.64 -10.46
N VAL A 241 -7.41 12.54 -9.68
CA VAL A 241 -6.56 12.37 -8.50
C VAL A 241 -5.40 11.44 -8.86
N THR A 242 -4.17 11.99 -8.83
CA THR A 242 -2.92 11.24 -9.02
C THR A 242 -1.80 11.82 -8.17
N GLY A 243 -0.84 11.01 -7.77
CA GLY A 243 0.32 11.40 -6.98
C GLY A 243 -0.02 11.80 -5.55
N GLN A 244 -1.20 11.50 -5.04
CA GLN A 244 -1.62 11.88 -3.70
C GLN A 244 -1.31 10.80 -2.67
N ILE A 245 -1.03 11.25 -1.44
CA ILE A 245 -0.96 10.41 -0.25
C ILE A 245 -2.15 10.81 0.60
N ILE A 246 -3.14 9.92 0.72
CA ILE A 246 -4.38 10.20 1.41
C ILE A 246 -4.41 9.37 2.70
N PHE A 247 -4.44 10.06 3.83
CA PHE A 247 -4.53 9.41 5.14
C PHE A 247 -5.97 8.97 5.40
N ALA A 248 -6.14 7.66 5.64
CA ALA A 248 -7.39 7.01 6.04
C ALA A 248 -7.22 6.49 7.47
N ASP A 249 -7.20 7.40 8.43
CA ASP A 249 -6.63 7.19 9.75
C ASP A 249 -7.48 7.76 10.91
N GLY A 250 -8.72 8.14 10.63
CA GLY A 250 -9.61 8.73 11.64
C GLY A 250 -9.13 10.06 12.21
N GLY A 251 -8.23 10.76 11.50
CA GLY A 251 -7.70 12.08 11.91
C GLY A 251 -6.39 12.01 12.70
N SER A 252 -5.74 10.85 12.73
CA SER A 252 -4.48 10.65 13.45
C SER A 252 -3.35 11.53 12.91
N GLU A 253 -3.18 11.60 11.59
CA GLU A 253 -2.18 12.47 10.95
C GLU A 253 -2.43 13.93 11.28
N ALA A 254 -3.65 14.40 11.12
CA ALA A 254 -4.00 15.79 11.41
C ALA A 254 -3.76 16.16 12.89
N ALA A 255 -3.99 15.22 13.82
CA ALA A 255 -3.70 15.40 15.23
C ALA A 255 -2.18 15.48 15.50
N ALA A 256 -1.38 14.69 14.79
CA ALA A 256 0.08 14.64 14.97
C ALA A 256 0.82 15.78 14.29
N VAL A 257 0.41 16.17 13.10
CA VAL A 257 1.11 17.14 12.24
C VAL A 257 0.51 18.56 12.36
N GLY A 258 -0.78 18.66 12.67
CA GLY A 258 -1.48 19.93 12.76
C GLY A 258 -1.50 20.66 11.41
N ASP A 259 -1.24 21.97 11.46
CA ASP A 259 -1.23 22.85 10.27
C ASP A 259 0.16 23.03 9.64
N LEU A 260 1.16 22.21 10.03
CA LEU A 260 2.56 22.38 9.59
C LEU A 260 2.74 22.36 8.07
N HIS A 261 1.90 21.64 7.35
CA HIS A 261 1.94 21.60 5.89
C HIS A 261 1.51 22.91 5.21
N TRP A 262 0.95 23.85 5.96
CA TRP A 262 0.37 25.10 5.45
C TRP A 262 1.13 26.34 5.91
N ARG A 263 2.31 26.15 6.52
CA ARG A 263 3.19 27.23 7.01
C ARG A 263 4.35 27.50 6.07
#